data_1c35fa91b1da8faeccfee506fd0a5fbf
#
_entry.id   1c35fa91b1da8faeccfee506fd0a5fbf
#
_cell.length_a   1.000
_cell.length_b   1.000
_cell.length_c   1.000
_cell.angle_alpha   90.00
_cell.angle_beta   90.00
_cell.angle_gamma   90.00
#
_symmetry.space_group_name_H-M   'P 1'
#
loop_
_entity.id
_entity.type
_entity.pdbx_description
1 polymer ?
#
loop_
_entity_poly.entity_id
_entity_poly.type
_entity_poly.pdbx_seq_one_letter_code
_entity_poly.pdbx_strand_id
1 'polypeptide(L)'
;MKNKISLFILLIGLTLVLMPSCKKVADEIVGTWDVMTFDTRPEGSIQITFDGNSTAIRILNPDSGSMKVDSCTYEVIQKGAKKRIIFRDSKMLPGCDALNGIYRVDKVKNDVIMATRIEFEDDPTRGGAFYRMELKRKN
;
A
#
# COMPACT_ATOMS: atom_id res chain seq x y z
N MET A 1 27.92 18.79 42.09
CA MET A 1 27.00 17.69 41.71
C MET A 1 25.77 18.17 40.92
N LYS A 2 25.23 19.34 41.16
CA LYS A 2 24.01 19.86 40.48
C LYS A 2 24.15 19.96 38.93
N ASN A 3 25.30 20.34 38.40
CA ASN A 3 25.49 20.52 36.93
C ASN A 3 25.53 19.21 36.15
N LYS A 4 25.94 18.10 36.74
CA LYS A 4 25.97 16.79 36.06
C LYS A 4 24.58 16.20 35.85
N ILE A 5 23.68 16.42 36.80
CA ILE A 5 22.28 15.94 36.70
C ILE A 5 21.53 16.76 35.66
N SER A 6 21.74 18.06 35.57
CA SER A 6 21.11 18.92 34.56
C SER A 6 21.55 18.57 33.15
N LEU A 7 22.84 18.24 32.94
CA LEU A 7 23.35 17.79 31.64
C LEU A 7 22.76 16.44 31.21
N PHE A 8 22.58 15.52 32.17
CA PHE A 8 22.01 14.20 31.89
C PHE A 8 20.52 14.27 31.51
N ILE A 9 19.76 15.15 32.16
CA ILE A 9 18.34 15.38 31.83
C ILE A 9 18.22 16.04 30.45
N LEU A 10 19.09 16.96 30.09
CA LEU A 10 19.14 17.60 28.78
C LEU A 10 19.47 16.60 27.68
N LEU A 11 20.40 15.66 27.92
CA LEU A 11 20.78 14.62 26.96
C LEU A 11 19.64 13.61 26.72
N ILE A 12 18.91 13.21 27.77
CA ILE A 12 17.76 12.32 27.66
C ILE A 12 16.60 13.01 26.92
N GLY A 13 16.36 14.29 27.22
CA GLY A 13 15.35 15.08 26.51
C GLY A 13 15.64 15.21 25.01
N LEU A 14 16.89 15.39 24.63
CA LEU A 14 17.30 15.52 23.23
C LEU A 14 17.18 14.21 22.44
N THR A 15 17.42 13.05 23.08
CA THR A 15 17.28 11.74 22.42
C THR A 15 15.83 11.36 22.16
N LEU A 16 14.90 11.81 22.99
CA LEU A 16 13.45 11.57 22.80
C LEU A 16 12.87 12.35 21.62
N VAL A 17 13.42 13.51 21.29
CA VAL A 17 12.94 14.36 20.17
C VAL A 17 13.45 13.85 18.82
N LEU A 18 14.54 13.08 18.81
CA LEU A 18 15.16 12.57 17.59
C LEU A 18 14.66 11.18 17.15
N MET A 19 13.65 10.60 17.82
CA MET A 19 13.05 9.36 17.33
C MET A 19 12.30 9.67 16.01
N PRO A 20 12.79 9.20 14.85
CA PRO A 20 12.04 9.35 13.62
C PRO A 20 10.72 8.64 13.82
N SER A 21 9.63 9.38 13.74
CA SER A 21 8.27 8.82 13.70
C SER A 21 8.23 7.88 12.49
N CYS A 22 8.39 6.58 12.72
CA CYS A 22 8.16 5.59 11.67
C CYS A 22 6.68 5.67 11.29
N LYS A 23 6.36 6.44 10.25
CA LYS A 23 5.02 6.45 9.67
C LYS A 23 4.66 5.01 9.35
N LYS A 24 3.50 4.58 9.83
CA LYS A 24 2.98 3.25 9.51
C LYS A 24 2.60 3.22 8.04
N VAL A 25 2.83 2.09 7.37
CA VAL A 25 2.41 1.91 5.96
C VAL A 25 0.93 2.21 5.77
N ALA A 26 0.11 1.91 6.78
CA ALA A 26 -1.31 2.22 6.77
C ALA A 26 -1.60 3.71 6.54
N ASP A 27 -0.79 4.60 7.11
CA ASP A 27 -0.96 6.06 6.95
C ASP A 27 -0.39 6.52 5.59
N GLU A 28 0.67 5.87 5.12
CA GLU A 28 1.33 6.22 3.86
C GLU A 28 0.53 5.80 2.63
N ILE A 29 -0.27 4.72 2.73
CA ILE A 29 -1.04 4.21 1.59
C ILE A 29 -2.30 5.04 1.31
N VAL A 30 -2.82 5.79 2.27
CA VAL A 30 -4.05 6.59 2.09
C VAL A 30 -3.91 7.57 0.94
N GLY A 31 -4.93 7.64 0.08
CA GLY A 31 -4.99 8.54 -1.08
C GLY A 31 -5.20 7.80 -2.40
N THR A 32 -5.07 8.53 -3.49
CA THR A 32 -5.27 8.01 -4.84
C THR A 32 -3.94 7.72 -5.53
N TRP A 33 -3.89 6.58 -6.21
CA TRP A 33 -2.71 6.04 -6.84
C TRP A 33 -3.01 5.57 -8.26
N ASP A 34 -2.13 5.89 -9.19
CA ASP A 34 -2.10 5.26 -10.51
C ASP A 34 -1.43 3.90 -10.41
N VAL A 35 -2.02 2.87 -11.01
CA VAL A 35 -1.55 1.49 -10.92
C VAL A 35 -0.77 1.11 -12.16
N MET A 36 0.46 0.64 -11.93
CA MET A 36 1.31 0.03 -12.92
C MET A 36 1.40 -1.47 -12.62
N THR A 37 0.76 -2.33 -13.39
CA THR A 37 0.82 -3.77 -13.21
C THR A 37 1.64 -4.43 -14.31
N PHE A 38 2.26 -5.58 -14.00
CA PHE A 38 3.06 -6.34 -14.95
C PHE A 38 2.42 -7.67 -15.34
N ASP A 39 1.46 -8.15 -14.56
CA ASP A 39 0.82 -9.46 -14.74
C ASP A 39 -0.30 -9.44 -15.76
N THR A 40 -1.11 -8.41 -15.77
CA THR A 40 -2.10 -8.14 -16.81
C THR A 40 -2.07 -6.66 -17.15
N ARG A 41 -1.93 -6.35 -18.43
CA ARG A 41 -2.08 -4.97 -18.90
C ARG A 41 -3.52 -4.78 -19.33
N PRO A 42 -4.35 -4.10 -18.53
CA PRO A 42 -5.66 -3.71 -18.99
C PRO A 42 -5.50 -2.74 -20.17
N GLU A 43 -6.42 -2.80 -21.10
CA GLU A 43 -6.56 -1.74 -22.09
C GLU A 43 -7.06 -0.49 -21.37
N GLY A 44 -6.13 0.33 -20.89
CA GLY A 44 -6.45 1.60 -20.21
C GLY A 44 -5.69 1.83 -18.90
N SER A 45 -5.99 2.93 -18.26
CA SER A 45 -5.43 3.34 -16.97
C SER A 45 -6.22 2.75 -15.81
N ILE A 46 -5.52 2.42 -14.73
CA ILE A 46 -6.16 1.98 -13.48
C ILE A 46 -5.76 2.92 -12.37
N GLN A 47 -6.72 3.28 -11.53
CA GLN A 47 -6.49 3.99 -10.28
C GLN A 47 -7.02 3.19 -9.10
N ILE A 48 -6.33 3.29 -7.96
CA ILE A 48 -6.81 2.78 -6.68
C ILE A 48 -6.80 3.93 -5.68
N THR A 49 -7.91 4.10 -4.97
CA THR A 49 -8.03 5.05 -3.86
C THR A 49 -8.23 4.27 -2.57
N PHE A 50 -7.36 4.51 -1.58
CA PHE A 50 -7.48 3.96 -0.23
C PHE A 50 -8.07 5.03 0.69
N ASP A 51 -9.18 4.71 1.36
CA ASP A 51 -9.92 5.66 2.21
C ASP A 51 -9.33 5.87 3.61
N GLY A 52 -8.40 5.03 4.02
CA GLY A 52 -7.83 5.03 5.37
C GLY A 52 -8.64 4.23 6.40
N ASN A 53 -9.82 3.73 6.05
CA ASN A 53 -10.74 3.03 6.94
C ASN A 53 -11.00 1.56 6.58
N SER A 54 -10.26 1.00 5.66
CA SER A 54 -10.36 -0.37 5.15
C SER A 54 -11.04 -0.55 3.80
N THR A 55 -11.48 0.51 3.13
CA THR A 55 -12.06 0.42 1.78
C THR A 55 -11.08 0.91 0.74
N ALA A 56 -10.90 0.14 -0.32
CA ALA A 56 -10.20 0.55 -1.53
C ALA A 56 -11.16 0.56 -2.71
N ILE A 57 -11.11 1.64 -3.49
CA ILE A 57 -11.90 1.80 -4.71
C ILE A 57 -10.95 1.75 -5.90
N ARG A 58 -11.18 0.78 -6.78
CA ARG A 58 -10.41 0.62 -8.03
C ARG A 58 -11.25 1.11 -9.20
N ILE A 59 -10.67 1.96 -10.02
CA ILE A 59 -11.32 2.54 -11.20
C ILE A 59 -10.49 2.21 -12.43
N LEU A 60 -11.12 1.57 -13.42
CA LEU A 60 -10.57 1.35 -14.74
C LEU A 60 -11.06 2.47 -15.66
N ASN A 61 -10.15 3.07 -16.43
CA ASN A 61 -10.41 4.17 -17.35
C ASN A 61 -11.10 5.37 -16.70
N PRO A 62 -10.52 5.98 -15.63
CA PRO A 62 -11.16 7.04 -14.87
C PRO A 62 -11.51 8.28 -15.70
N ASP A 63 -10.78 8.51 -16.79
CA ASP A 63 -10.93 9.69 -17.64
C ASP A 63 -11.77 9.41 -18.91
N SER A 64 -12.46 8.28 -18.97
CA SER A 64 -13.26 7.88 -20.15
C SER A 64 -14.73 7.69 -19.82
N GLY A 65 -15.58 7.81 -20.84
CA GLY A 65 -17.02 7.51 -20.72
C GLY A 65 -17.32 6.03 -20.45
N SER A 66 -16.33 5.14 -20.53
CA SER A 66 -16.45 3.70 -20.27
C SER A 66 -15.82 3.30 -18.91
N MET A 67 -15.85 4.17 -17.93
CA MET A 67 -15.34 3.93 -16.58
C MET A 67 -15.99 2.69 -15.94
N LYS A 68 -15.16 1.84 -15.34
CA LYS A 68 -15.60 0.69 -14.53
C LYS A 68 -15.06 0.82 -13.12
N VAL A 69 -15.90 0.53 -12.15
CA VAL A 69 -15.59 0.70 -10.73
C VAL A 69 -15.70 -0.63 -10.02
N ASP A 70 -14.71 -0.93 -9.18
CA ASP A 70 -14.71 -2.03 -8.22
C ASP A 70 -14.41 -1.46 -6.83
N SER A 71 -15.13 -1.94 -5.83
CA SER A 71 -14.89 -1.61 -4.42
C SER A 71 -14.54 -2.88 -3.68
N CYS A 72 -13.48 -2.84 -2.89
CA CYS A 72 -13.00 -3.98 -2.11
C CYS A 72 -12.59 -3.53 -0.71
N THR A 73 -12.43 -4.49 0.19
CA THR A 73 -11.86 -4.24 1.51
C THR A 73 -10.35 -4.46 1.49
N TYR A 74 -9.62 -3.73 2.32
CA TYR A 74 -8.20 -3.96 2.51
C TYR A 74 -7.79 -3.87 3.98
N GLU A 75 -6.72 -4.57 4.30
CA GLU A 75 -6.09 -4.57 5.62
C GLU A 75 -4.58 -4.40 5.45
N VAL A 76 -3.96 -3.54 6.27
CA VAL A 76 -2.51 -3.37 6.30
C VAL A 76 -1.96 -4.00 7.57
N ILE A 77 -1.08 -4.99 7.41
CA ILE A 77 -0.38 -5.65 8.51
C ILE A 77 1.08 -5.24 8.48
N GLN A 78 1.54 -4.68 9.59
CA GLN A 78 2.96 -4.34 9.78
C GLN A 78 3.46 -4.98 11.07
N LYS A 79 4.42 -5.91 10.93
CA LYS A 79 5.13 -6.56 12.05
C LYS A 79 6.64 -6.43 11.83
N GLY A 80 7.25 -5.44 12.50
CA GLY A 80 8.65 -5.11 12.26
C GLY A 80 8.91 -4.70 10.79
N ALA A 81 9.86 -5.36 10.14
CA ALA A 81 10.18 -5.14 8.73
C ALA A 81 9.17 -5.77 7.75
N LYS A 82 8.33 -6.70 8.21
CA LYS A 82 7.34 -7.37 7.36
C LYS A 82 6.09 -6.49 7.22
N LYS A 83 5.79 -6.11 5.99
CA LYS A 83 4.65 -5.26 5.63
C LYS A 83 3.81 -5.98 4.58
N ARG A 84 2.50 -6.07 4.81
CA ARG A 84 1.57 -6.74 3.90
C ARG A 84 0.31 -5.91 3.72
N ILE A 85 -0.28 -5.99 2.54
CA ILE A 85 -1.63 -5.52 2.24
C ILE A 85 -2.43 -6.74 1.85
N ILE A 86 -3.61 -6.90 2.43
CA ILE A 86 -4.54 -7.99 2.11
C ILE A 86 -5.76 -7.34 1.49
N PHE A 87 -6.12 -7.76 0.29
CA PHE A 87 -7.37 -7.36 -0.37
C PHE A 87 -8.37 -8.50 -0.35
N ARG A 88 -9.66 -8.16 -0.12
CA ARG A 88 -10.79 -9.07 -0.15
C ARG A 88 -11.97 -8.42 -0.86
N ASP A 89 -12.88 -9.25 -1.37
CA ASP A 89 -14.14 -8.81 -2.00
C ASP A 89 -13.96 -7.98 -3.28
N SER A 90 -12.76 -7.97 -3.87
CA SER A 90 -12.52 -7.36 -5.17
C SER A 90 -13.11 -8.20 -6.29
N LYS A 91 -13.70 -7.55 -7.28
CA LYS A 91 -14.27 -8.18 -8.46
C LYS A 91 -13.33 -8.06 -9.65
N MET A 92 -13.46 -8.97 -10.60
CA MET A 92 -12.78 -8.84 -11.89
C MET A 92 -13.34 -7.62 -12.65
N LEU A 93 -12.45 -6.88 -13.29
CA LEU A 93 -12.81 -5.86 -14.27
C LEU A 93 -12.35 -6.33 -15.67
N PRO A 94 -12.93 -5.81 -16.76
CA PRO A 94 -12.49 -6.19 -18.10
C PRO A 94 -10.98 -6.03 -18.28
N GLY A 95 -10.29 -7.13 -18.60
CA GLY A 95 -8.83 -7.15 -18.75
C GLY A 95 -8.00 -7.03 -17.45
N CYS A 96 -8.64 -7.09 -16.28
CA CYS A 96 -7.97 -7.01 -14.98
C CYS A 96 -8.46 -8.09 -14.03
N ASP A 97 -7.54 -8.83 -13.42
CA ASP A 97 -7.86 -9.76 -12.34
C ASP A 97 -8.41 -9.03 -11.11
N ALA A 98 -9.15 -9.76 -10.29
CA ALA A 98 -9.50 -9.30 -8.95
C ALA A 98 -8.24 -9.07 -8.11
N LEU A 99 -8.31 -8.10 -7.20
CA LEU A 99 -7.16 -7.80 -6.31
C LEU A 99 -7.00 -8.80 -5.17
N ASN A 100 -7.99 -9.66 -4.93
CA ASN A 100 -8.03 -10.56 -3.77
C ASN A 100 -6.73 -11.31 -3.55
N GLY A 101 -6.24 -11.32 -2.31
CA GLY A 101 -5.02 -12.01 -1.92
C GLY A 101 -4.10 -11.18 -1.03
N ILE A 102 -2.92 -11.72 -0.78
CA ILE A 102 -1.92 -11.14 0.11
C ILE A 102 -0.77 -10.57 -0.71
N TYR A 103 -0.48 -9.30 -0.48
CA TYR A 103 0.61 -8.57 -1.12
C TYR A 103 1.69 -8.25 -0.10
N ARG A 104 2.91 -8.70 -0.35
CA ARG A 104 4.09 -8.23 0.37
C ARG A 104 4.46 -6.85 -0.14
N VAL A 105 4.60 -5.88 0.76
CA VAL A 105 5.07 -4.54 0.40
C VAL A 105 6.60 -4.55 0.37
N ASP A 106 7.15 -4.43 -0.82
CA ASP A 106 8.60 -4.47 -1.06
C ASP A 106 9.24 -3.09 -0.86
N LYS A 107 8.50 -2.02 -1.17
CA LYS A 107 8.98 -0.64 -1.06
C LYS A 107 7.82 0.31 -0.79
N VAL A 108 8.06 1.24 0.10
CA VAL A 108 7.23 2.45 0.28
C VAL A 108 8.18 3.64 0.30
N LYS A 109 7.95 4.58 -0.58
CA LYS A 109 8.73 5.82 -0.64
C LYS A 109 7.85 6.93 -1.19
N ASN A 110 7.55 7.93 -0.37
CA ASN A 110 6.78 9.16 -0.66
C ASN A 110 5.59 8.98 -1.63
N ASP A 111 5.91 8.81 -2.91
CA ASP A 111 5.01 8.79 -4.05
C ASP A 111 4.95 7.44 -4.78
N VAL A 112 5.66 6.42 -4.28
CA VAL A 112 5.72 5.08 -4.90
C VAL A 112 5.54 4.00 -3.85
N ILE A 113 4.64 3.05 -4.12
CA ILE A 113 4.50 1.79 -3.40
C ILE A 113 4.72 0.65 -4.38
N MET A 114 5.61 -0.28 -4.02
CA MET A 114 5.80 -1.53 -4.76
C MET A 114 5.35 -2.68 -3.89
N ALA A 115 4.47 -3.51 -4.42
CA ALA A 115 3.96 -4.68 -3.72
C ALA A 115 3.93 -5.89 -4.67
N THR A 116 4.22 -7.05 -4.13
CA THR A 116 4.19 -8.32 -4.85
C THR A 116 3.10 -9.20 -4.25
N ARG A 117 2.14 -9.65 -5.07
CA ARG A 117 1.14 -10.61 -4.64
C ARG A 117 1.82 -11.96 -4.39
N ILE A 118 1.82 -12.40 -3.15
CA ILE A 118 2.47 -13.64 -2.72
C ILE A 118 1.49 -14.79 -2.53
N GLU A 119 0.19 -14.48 -2.37
CA GLU A 119 -0.87 -15.46 -2.26
C GLU A 119 -2.12 -14.93 -2.98
N PHE A 120 -2.77 -15.80 -3.77
CA PHE A 120 -4.08 -15.57 -4.33
C PHE A 120 -5.15 -16.20 -3.41
N GLU A 121 -6.34 -15.60 -3.35
CA GLU A 121 -7.42 -16.14 -2.51
C GLU A 121 -7.91 -17.50 -3.01
N ASP A 122 -7.97 -17.67 -4.33
CA ASP A 122 -8.42 -18.88 -5.02
C ASP A 122 -7.32 -19.95 -5.17
N ASP A 123 -6.06 -19.55 -5.13
CA ASP A 123 -4.91 -20.44 -5.26
C ASP A 123 -3.70 -19.92 -4.46
N PRO A 124 -3.53 -20.36 -3.20
CA PRO A 124 -2.41 -19.95 -2.36
C PRO A 124 -1.03 -20.35 -2.90
N THR A 125 -0.97 -21.26 -3.88
CA THR A 125 0.29 -21.68 -4.49
C THR A 125 0.77 -20.73 -5.60
N ARG A 126 -0.14 -19.89 -6.12
CA ARG A 126 0.20 -18.82 -7.06
C ARG A 126 0.76 -17.63 -6.33
N GLY A 127 1.71 -16.98 -6.94
CA GLY A 127 2.32 -15.76 -6.42
C GLY A 127 3.75 -15.59 -6.91
N GLY A 128 4.39 -14.52 -6.47
CA GLY A 128 5.80 -14.26 -6.73
C GLY A 128 6.08 -13.06 -7.64
N ALA A 129 7.28 -13.01 -8.18
CA ALA A 129 7.83 -11.82 -8.84
C ALA A 129 7.04 -11.34 -10.08
N PHE A 130 6.30 -12.22 -10.73
CA PHE A 130 5.49 -11.88 -11.91
C PHE A 130 4.20 -11.10 -11.56
N TYR A 131 3.81 -11.11 -10.29
CA TYR A 131 2.58 -10.46 -9.81
C TYR A 131 2.89 -9.19 -9.02
N ARG A 132 3.80 -8.39 -9.55
CA ARG A 132 4.18 -7.10 -8.95
C ARG A 132 3.20 -6.01 -9.36
N MET A 133 2.81 -5.22 -8.37
CA MET A 133 2.05 -3.99 -8.53
C MET A 133 2.90 -2.81 -8.09
N GLU A 134 2.99 -1.80 -8.92
CA GLU A 134 3.57 -0.51 -8.58
C GLU A 134 2.46 0.53 -8.53
N LEU A 135 2.37 1.25 -7.43
CA LEU A 135 1.44 2.35 -7.22
C LEU A 135 2.22 3.65 -7.23
N LYS A 136 1.86 4.56 -8.10
CA LYS A 136 2.40 5.91 -8.16
C LYS A 136 1.34 6.90 -7.67
N ARG A 137 1.68 7.74 -6.70
CA ARG A 137 0.73 8.71 -6.14
C ARG A 137 0.24 9.65 -7.23
N LYS A 138 -1.06 9.82 -7.31
CA LYS A 138 -1.68 10.82 -8.18
C LYS A 138 -1.59 12.18 -7.49
N ASN A 139 -0.96 13.15 -8.14
CA ASN A 139 -0.86 14.54 -7.70
C ASN A 139 -2.13 15.30 -8.05
#